data_ebd68cace4c953eb1b67fa66b3b936bb
#
_entry.id   ebd68cace4c953eb1b67fa66b3b936bb
#
_cell.length_a   1.000
_cell.length_b   1.000
_cell.length_c   1.000
_cell.angle_alpha   90.00
_cell.angle_beta   90.00
_cell.angle_gamma   90.00
#
_symmetry.space_group_name_H-M   'P 1'
#
loop_
_entity.id
_entity.type
_entity.pdbx_description
1 polymer ?
#
loop_
_entity_poly.entity_id
_entity_poly.type
_entity_poly.pdbx_seq_one_letter_code
_entity_poly.pdbx_strand_id
1 'polypeptide(L)'
;EPYRRQRQMCIRDSNAGVRGVDIGKQLLKQTEETGVEIWLDSSAVGIFSDKRVAILHEGTTVVVQAERILISTGAAENALRFKGWTLPGVMGAGAAQTMVNVNRVLPGKRILMVGSGNVGVIVAYQLMQAGANVVGIVEGMDHIGAYGVHAAKIRRAGVPFYLNHTIKEARGREQVEQAVIARMQSGRIIAGTEEIIDVDAVCVAVGLRPLTELAYMAGVNHDFIPELGGFMPLHDENMESSLPGIYVAGDTAGVEEANTAMDEGRLAGIAMAQSLGYLAEEDGEAAKEIVRERLTALRQGPFGERRLQAKERILAKGEKRTVLPQETGGSSDMSILTDGYPSIEEINKATGWPDEERFARGPVAVIECVQKIPCNPCEAACPAHAITVGSPITNTPVLDREKCIGCGLCVSACSGLAIFIVDKTYSETQGTVSFPFEYLPLPEKGDEVNALNRAGEFVCRGTVIRVMNPPGNDHTPVVTIAIPKEYTDTVRTMGRLNLEDTDRAFRKAEGDESIDEEMLVCRCEEITAGEIRKAVREYEGTSVTEIKRRVRAGMGLCQGRTCGKLVTRIIQEELGKRADEVEPATNRPPVRPITFGELAGEEGGRTDEQGV
;
A
#
# COMPACT_ATOMS: atom_id res chain seq x y z
N GLU A 1 -11.73 19.36 9.24
CA GLU A 1 -12.51 18.52 8.33
C GLU A 1 -11.83 17.17 8.15
N PRO A 2 -12.60 16.09 7.99
CA PRO A 2 -11.98 14.80 7.71
C PRO A 2 -11.34 14.84 6.32
N TYR A 3 -10.02 14.65 6.27
CA TYR A 3 -9.32 14.45 5.01
C TYR A 3 -9.99 13.31 4.25
N ARG A 4 -10.05 13.43 2.92
CA ARG A 4 -10.61 12.37 2.08
C ARG A 4 -9.82 11.09 2.30
N ARG A 5 -10.50 10.07 2.80
CA ARG A 5 -9.95 8.73 2.85
C ARG A 5 -10.05 8.13 1.46
N GLN A 6 -8.98 7.47 1.03
CA GLN A 6 -8.95 6.89 -0.31
C GLN A 6 -10.17 6.01 -0.55
N ARG A 7 -10.83 6.22 -1.67
CA ARG A 7 -11.85 5.32 -2.17
C ARG A 7 -11.21 4.00 -2.53
N GLN A 8 -11.85 2.91 -2.16
CA GLN A 8 -11.41 1.60 -2.58
C GLN A 8 -11.48 1.52 -4.10
N MET A 9 -10.36 1.23 -4.74
CA MET A 9 -10.36 0.86 -6.15
C MET A 9 -10.89 -0.57 -6.24
N CYS A 10 -11.77 -0.79 -7.20
CA CYS A 10 -12.01 -2.10 -7.75
C CYS A 10 -12.92 -3.04 -6.99
N ILE A 11 -14.22 -2.86 -7.12
CA ILE A 11 -15.11 -3.98 -6.81
C ILE A 11 -16.34 -3.94 -7.74
N ARG A 12 -16.71 -5.07 -8.32
CA ARG A 12 -18.02 -5.31 -8.93
C ARG A 12 -19.10 -5.56 -7.88
N ASP A 13 -18.93 -5.05 -6.66
CA ASP A 13 -19.92 -5.21 -5.60
C ASP A 13 -20.47 -3.85 -5.16
N SER A 14 -21.33 -3.88 -4.15
CA SER A 14 -21.95 -2.71 -3.53
C SER A 14 -20.95 -1.71 -2.90
N ASN A 15 -19.66 -2.07 -2.82
CA ASN A 15 -18.61 -1.26 -2.19
C ASN A 15 -17.78 -0.45 -3.22
N ALA A 16 -18.08 -0.57 -4.52
CA ALA A 16 -17.38 0.20 -5.55
C ALA A 16 -17.47 1.71 -5.29
N GLY A 17 -16.32 2.36 -5.14
CA GLY A 17 -16.25 3.80 -4.83
C GLY A 17 -16.56 4.19 -3.38
N VAL A 18 -16.87 3.24 -2.50
CA VAL A 18 -17.07 3.48 -1.05
C VAL A 18 -15.71 3.64 -0.35
N ARG A 19 -15.63 4.51 0.66
CA ARG A 19 -14.40 4.70 1.42
C ARG A 19 -14.13 3.47 2.31
N GLY A 20 -12.85 3.05 2.41
CA GLY A 20 -12.47 1.88 3.22
C GLY A 20 -12.94 1.92 4.67
N VAL A 21 -12.98 3.12 5.30
CA VAL A 21 -13.51 3.28 6.66
C VAL A 21 -15.01 3.02 6.75
N ASP A 22 -15.78 3.37 5.72
CA ASP A 22 -17.21 3.16 5.72
C ASP A 22 -17.54 1.69 5.44
N ILE A 23 -16.73 1.02 4.61
CA ILE A 23 -16.78 -0.44 4.45
C ILE A 23 -16.49 -1.14 5.79
N GLY A 24 -15.43 -0.74 6.50
CA GLY A 24 -15.10 -1.28 7.81
C GLY A 24 -16.24 -1.13 8.82
N LYS A 25 -16.86 0.06 8.89
CA LYS A 25 -18.03 0.30 9.74
C LYS A 25 -19.23 -0.54 9.37
N GLN A 26 -19.49 -0.71 8.06
CA GLN A 26 -20.58 -1.54 7.57
C GLN A 26 -20.37 -3.02 7.92
N LEU A 27 -19.14 -3.53 7.73
CA LEU A 27 -18.81 -4.91 8.09
C LEU A 27 -18.92 -5.15 9.59
N LEU A 28 -18.40 -4.22 10.42
CA LEU A 28 -18.53 -4.30 11.88
C LEU A 28 -20.00 -4.36 12.30
N LYS A 29 -20.83 -3.45 11.80
CA LYS A 29 -22.27 -3.44 12.10
C LYS A 29 -22.94 -4.75 11.68
N GLN A 30 -22.64 -5.27 10.49
CA GLN A 30 -23.17 -6.57 10.04
C GLN A 30 -22.74 -7.72 10.98
N THR A 31 -21.49 -7.70 11.46
CA THR A 31 -20.98 -8.70 12.41
C THR A 31 -21.73 -8.61 13.75
N GLU A 32 -21.94 -7.40 14.29
CA GLU A 32 -22.72 -7.18 15.52
C GLU A 32 -24.18 -7.68 15.37
N GLU A 33 -24.82 -7.41 14.24
CA GLU A 33 -26.20 -7.85 13.93
C GLU A 33 -26.34 -9.39 13.85
N THR A 34 -25.25 -10.13 13.60
CA THR A 34 -25.27 -11.62 13.61
C THR A 34 -25.11 -12.22 15.02
N GLY A 35 -24.91 -11.39 16.05
CA GLY A 35 -24.73 -11.84 17.43
C GLY A 35 -23.37 -12.46 17.73
N VAL A 36 -22.37 -12.21 16.89
CA VAL A 36 -20.97 -12.62 17.15
C VAL A 36 -20.43 -11.82 18.33
N GLU A 37 -19.83 -12.50 19.30
CA GLU A 37 -19.16 -11.89 20.44
C GLU A 37 -17.82 -11.28 19.98
N ILE A 38 -17.64 -9.98 20.22
CA ILE A 38 -16.45 -9.23 19.80
C ILE A 38 -15.67 -8.80 21.05
N TRP A 39 -14.45 -9.27 21.19
CA TRP A 39 -13.54 -8.90 22.26
C TRP A 39 -12.55 -7.83 21.77
N LEU A 40 -12.83 -6.57 22.11
CA LEU A 40 -11.91 -5.46 21.86
C LEU A 40 -10.80 -5.44 22.93
N ASP A 41 -9.70 -4.74 22.65
CA ASP A 41 -8.51 -4.64 23.50
C ASP A 41 -7.99 -5.99 24.00
N SER A 42 -8.19 -7.02 23.18
CA SER A 42 -7.83 -8.40 23.46
C SER A 42 -6.77 -8.89 22.48
N SER A 43 -5.83 -9.68 22.97
CA SER A 43 -4.73 -10.19 22.15
C SER A 43 -4.66 -11.71 22.25
N ALA A 44 -4.80 -12.42 21.13
CA ALA A 44 -4.42 -13.81 21.05
C ALA A 44 -2.89 -13.89 21.17
N VAL A 45 -2.40 -14.53 22.25
CA VAL A 45 -0.97 -14.62 22.57
C VAL A 45 -0.40 -16.01 22.29
N GLY A 46 -1.25 -17.00 22.02
CA GLY A 46 -0.84 -18.35 21.66
C GLY A 46 -1.98 -19.17 21.05
N ILE A 47 -1.65 -20.03 20.09
CA ILE A 47 -2.54 -21.06 19.54
C ILE A 47 -1.82 -22.38 19.67
N PHE A 48 -2.53 -23.39 20.17
CA PHE A 48 -2.01 -24.73 20.39
C PHE A 48 -2.60 -25.72 19.38
N SER A 49 -1.90 -26.80 19.11
CA SER A 49 -2.30 -27.81 18.12
C SER A 49 -3.65 -28.48 18.41
N ASP A 50 -4.08 -28.47 19.66
CA ASP A 50 -5.41 -28.96 20.11
C ASP A 50 -6.51 -27.91 19.99
N LYS A 51 -6.24 -26.81 19.30
CA LYS A 51 -7.16 -25.67 19.06
C LYS A 51 -7.54 -24.89 20.33
N ARG A 52 -6.74 -24.94 21.37
CA ARG A 52 -6.84 -23.96 22.46
C ARG A 52 -6.17 -22.66 22.04
N VAL A 53 -6.79 -21.55 22.37
CA VAL A 53 -6.29 -20.20 22.12
C VAL A 53 -6.10 -19.50 23.45
N ALA A 54 -4.88 -19.07 23.75
CA ALA A 54 -4.60 -18.22 24.89
C ALA A 54 -4.79 -16.76 24.49
N ILE A 55 -5.65 -16.05 25.18
CA ILE A 55 -6.05 -14.68 24.90
C ILE A 55 -5.80 -13.85 26.15
N LEU A 56 -5.08 -12.74 26.00
CA LEU A 56 -5.04 -11.70 27.01
C LEU A 56 -6.26 -10.79 26.83
N HIS A 57 -7.16 -10.82 27.80
CA HIS A 57 -8.42 -10.07 27.81
C HIS A 57 -8.57 -9.39 29.16
N GLU A 58 -8.82 -8.08 29.20
CA GLU A 58 -8.99 -7.26 30.42
C GLU A 58 -7.87 -7.46 31.46
N GLY A 59 -6.62 -7.60 31.01
CA GLY A 59 -5.46 -7.78 31.88
C GLY A 59 -5.23 -9.20 32.40
N THR A 60 -6.08 -10.17 32.05
CA THR A 60 -5.96 -11.58 32.45
C THR A 60 -5.82 -12.50 31.25
N THR A 61 -5.22 -13.67 31.45
CA THR A 61 -5.12 -14.68 30.39
C THR A 61 -6.30 -15.65 30.47
N VAL A 62 -7.10 -15.68 29.40
CA VAL A 62 -8.22 -16.60 29.23
C VAL A 62 -7.82 -17.65 28.19
N VAL A 63 -8.16 -18.91 28.42
CA VAL A 63 -7.96 -19.99 27.44
C VAL A 63 -9.31 -20.42 26.88
N VAL A 64 -9.47 -20.27 25.57
CA VAL A 64 -10.68 -20.65 24.83
C VAL A 64 -10.42 -21.93 24.04
N GLN A 65 -11.29 -22.92 24.15
CA GLN A 65 -11.31 -24.10 23.28
C GLN A 65 -12.20 -23.81 22.06
N ALA A 66 -11.63 -23.89 20.87
CA ALA A 66 -12.36 -23.65 19.61
C ALA A 66 -12.55 -24.95 18.81
N GLU A 67 -13.65 -25.07 18.09
CA GLU A 67 -13.87 -26.14 17.12
C GLU A 67 -13.15 -25.82 15.80
N ARG A 68 -13.19 -24.54 15.40
CA ARG A 68 -12.49 -24.02 14.23
C ARG A 68 -11.83 -22.69 14.57
N ILE A 69 -10.70 -22.41 13.94
CA ILE A 69 -9.96 -21.15 14.14
C ILE A 69 -9.68 -20.53 12.76
N LEU A 70 -9.99 -19.24 12.60
CA LEU A 70 -9.55 -18.44 11.47
C LEU A 70 -8.49 -17.44 11.94
N ILE A 71 -7.29 -17.48 11.36
CA ILE A 71 -6.19 -16.56 11.62
C ILE A 71 -6.16 -15.51 10.51
N SER A 72 -6.46 -14.26 10.85
CA SER A 72 -6.44 -13.11 9.93
C SER A 72 -5.74 -11.90 10.54
N THR A 73 -4.55 -12.11 11.06
CA THR A 73 -3.74 -11.14 11.81
C THR A 73 -3.09 -10.05 10.94
N GLY A 74 -3.26 -10.14 9.62
CA GLY A 74 -2.79 -9.11 8.70
C GLY A 74 -1.28 -9.15 8.46
N ALA A 75 -0.69 -7.98 8.21
CA ALA A 75 0.72 -7.82 7.90
C ALA A 75 1.35 -6.64 8.64
N ALA A 76 2.68 -6.61 8.73
CA ALA A 76 3.47 -5.52 9.28
C ALA A 76 4.40 -4.93 8.22
N GLU A 77 4.73 -3.65 8.36
CA GLU A 77 5.66 -2.96 7.46
C GLU A 77 7.09 -3.49 7.60
N ASN A 78 7.78 -3.59 6.48
CA ASN A 78 9.20 -3.90 6.46
C ASN A 78 10.01 -2.67 6.84
N ALA A 79 11.02 -2.84 7.69
CA ALA A 79 12.02 -1.82 7.95
C ALA A 79 13.09 -1.82 6.83
N LEU A 80 13.65 -0.64 6.57
CA LEU A 80 14.84 -0.46 5.75
C LEU A 80 15.98 0.05 6.63
N ARG A 81 17.13 -0.59 6.52
CA ARG A 81 18.34 -0.22 7.27
C ARG A 81 19.17 0.80 6.49
N PHE A 82 19.43 1.94 7.09
CA PHE A 82 20.35 2.97 6.62
C PHE A 82 20.84 3.79 7.82
N LYS A 83 21.92 4.52 7.69
CA LYS A 83 22.46 5.33 8.80
C LYS A 83 21.42 6.38 9.22
N GLY A 84 21.15 6.50 10.52
CA GLY A 84 20.14 7.42 11.07
C GLY A 84 18.67 6.94 10.95
N TRP A 85 18.39 5.70 10.53
CA TRP A 85 17.01 5.20 10.40
C TRP A 85 16.23 5.15 11.73
N THR A 86 16.93 5.32 12.85
CA THR A 86 16.34 5.37 14.20
C THR A 86 16.03 6.78 14.69
N LEU A 87 16.43 7.83 13.95
CA LEU A 87 16.12 9.21 14.33
C LEU A 87 14.60 9.44 14.42
N PRO A 88 14.11 10.21 15.41
CA PRO A 88 12.75 10.73 15.39
C PRO A 88 12.42 11.41 14.05
N GLY A 89 11.23 11.17 13.51
CA GLY A 89 10.81 11.60 12.19
C GLY A 89 11.08 10.56 11.08
N VAL A 90 11.85 9.49 11.35
CA VAL A 90 11.97 8.34 10.44
C VAL A 90 10.96 7.25 10.87
N MET A 91 10.01 6.93 10.01
CA MET A 91 8.90 6.02 10.32
C MET A 91 8.44 5.21 9.11
N GLY A 92 7.63 4.17 9.34
CA GLY A 92 6.93 3.48 8.28
C GLY A 92 5.83 4.36 7.66
N ALA A 93 5.51 4.14 6.39
CA ALA A 93 4.46 4.88 5.70
C ALA A 93 3.07 4.62 6.32
N GLY A 94 2.79 3.38 6.78
CA GLY A 94 1.56 3.05 7.49
C GLY A 94 1.46 3.74 8.85
N ALA A 95 2.58 3.92 9.56
CA ALA A 95 2.61 4.71 10.78
C ALA A 95 2.24 6.18 10.49
N ALA A 96 2.83 6.80 9.47
CA ALA A 96 2.48 8.15 9.03
C ALA A 96 1.00 8.25 8.61
N GLN A 97 0.50 7.24 7.90
CA GLN A 97 -0.92 7.15 7.52
C GLN A 97 -1.84 7.10 8.75
N THR A 98 -1.49 6.32 9.76
CA THR A 98 -2.25 6.24 11.03
C THR A 98 -2.24 7.58 11.76
N MET A 99 -1.09 8.25 11.86
CA MET A 99 -1.01 9.59 12.46
C MET A 99 -1.97 10.56 11.78
N VAL A 100 -2.00 10.62 10.46
CA VAL A 100 -2.89 11.54 9.72
C VAL A 100 -4.35 11.10 9.78
N ASN A 101 -4.66 9.84 9.47
CA ASN A 101 -6.04 9.40 9.27
C ASN A 101 -6.79 9.11 10.58
N VAL A 102 -6.10 8.63 11.59
CA VAL A 102 -6.69 8.26 12.89
C VAL A 102 -6.42 9.34 13.93
N ASN A 103 -5.15 9.69 14.15
CA ASN A 103 -4.76 10.61 15.23
C ASN A 103 -4.90 12.08 14.84
N ARG A 104 -5.08 12.42 13.55
CA ARG A 104 -5.15 13.81 13.05
C ARG A 104 -3.89 14.63 13.32
N VAL A 105 -2.74 13.97 13.28
CA VAL A 105 -1.41 14.56 13.49
C VAL A 105 -0.63 14.48 12.18
N LEU A 106 -0.07 15.61 11.76
CA LEU A 106 0.83 15.67 10.61
C LEU A 106 2.24 15.24 11.04
N PRO A 107 2.83 14.17 10.46
CA PRO A 107 4.12 13.64 10.90
C PRO A 107 5.32 14.53 10.57
N GLY A 108 5.14 15.46 9.65
CA GLY A 108 6.16 16.41 9.20
C GLY A 108 5.60 17.33 8.12
N LYS A 109 6.30 18.43 7.84
CA LYS A 109 5.95 19.41 6.80
C LYS A 109 6.64 19.14 5.46
N ARG A 110 7.90 18.65 5.51
CA ARG A 110 8.72 18.32 4.34
C ARG A 110 9.12 16.85 4.40
N ILE A 111 8.46 16.04 3.60
CA ILE A 111 8.49 14.59 3.74
C ILE A 111 9.14 13.94 2.52
N LEU A 112 10.15 13.09 2.74
CA LEU A 112 10.66 12.17 1.73
C LEU A 112 9.96 10.83 1.87
N MET A 113 9.42 10.29 0.77
CA MET A 113 8.89 8.94 0.71
C MET A 113 9.94 7.98 0.12
N VAL A 114 10.16 6.84 0.75
CA VAL A 114 11.07 5.78 0.28
C VAL A 114 10.25 4.54 -0.08
N GLY A 115 10.21 4.24 -1.36
CA GLY A 115 9.39 3.18 -1.96
C GLY A 115 8.22 3.73 -2.76
N SER A 116 8.10 3.32 -4.03
CA SER A 116 7.10 3.75 -4.99
C SER A 116 5.98 2.74 -5.22
N GLY A 117 5.82 1.74 -4.34
CA GLY A 117 4.69 0.82 -4.35
C GLY A 117 3.35 1.52 -4.04
N ASN A 118 2.22 0.81 -4.19
CA ASN A 118 0.90 1.39 -3.94
C ASN A 118 0.80 2.09 -2.59
N VAL A 119 1.29 1.50 -1.50
CA VAL A 119 1.26 2.09 -0.16
C VAL A 119 2.03 3.42 -0.13
N GLY A 120 3.28 3.45 -0.63
CA GLY A 120 4.10 4.65 -0.64
C GLY A 120 3.46 5.81 -1.39
N VAL A 121 2.98 5.55 -2.60
CA VAL A 121 2.35 6.58 -3.46
C VAL A 121 1.02 7.06 -2.90
N ILE A 122 0.22 6.15 -2.34
CA ILE A 122 -1.08 6.48 -1.74
C ILE A 122 -0.90 7.31 -0.46
N VAL A 123 0.02 6.91 0.42
CA VAL A 123 0.31 7.65 1.66
C VAL A 123 0.93 9.00 1.34
N ALA A 124 1.85 9.09 0.37
CA ALA A 124 2.38 10.38 -0.10
C ALA A 124 1.24 11.33 -0.52
N TYR A 125 0.27 10.83 -1.27
CA TYR A 125 -0.89 11.62 -1.67
C TYR A 125 -1.74 12.09 -0.49
N GLN A 126 -2.00 11.21 0.49
CA GLN A 126 -2.75 11.56 1.71
C GLN A 126 -2.03 12.61 2.57
N LEU A 127 -0.71 12.49 2.70
CA LEU A 127 0.12 13.49 3.38
C LEU A 127 0.02 14.86 2.70
N MET A 128 0.03 14.89 1.37
CA MET A 128 -0.16 16.13 0.60
C MET A 128 -1.55 16.73 0.79
N GLN A 129 -2.60 15.91 0.84
CA GLN A 129 -3.95 16.35 1.18
C GLN A 129 -4.04 16.91 2.59
N ALA A 130 -3.25 16.38 3.53
CA ALA A 130 -3.11 16.86 4.90
C ALA A 130 -2.29 18.16 5.02
N GLY A 131 -1.74 18.67 3.92
CA GLY A 131 -0.97 19.91 3.87
C GLY A 131 0.55 19.74 3.91
N ALA A 132 1.09 18.53 3.95
CA ALA A 132 2.51 18.30 3.84
C ALA A 132 3.04 18.60 2.42
N ASN A 133 4.32 18.92 2.35
CA ASN A 133 5.08 18.97 1.12
C ASN A 133 5.87 17.66 0.97
N VAL A 134 5.45 16.75 0.09
CA VAL A 134 6.22 15.57 -0.28
C VAL A 134 7.27 16.00 -1.30
N VAL A 135 8.53 16.02 -0.88
CA VAL A 135 9.65 16.55 -1.68
C VAL A 135 10.15 15.60 -2.76
N GLY A 136 9.83 14.30 -2.63
CA GLY A 136 10.16 13.30 -3.63
C GLY A 136 9.78 11.90 -3.18
N ILE A 137 9.76 10.97 -4.13
CA ILE A 137 9.60 9.53 -3.91
C ILE A 137 10.84 8.83 -4.45
N VAL A 138 11.53 8.09 -3.58
CA VAL A 138 12.77 7.36 -3.89
C VAL A 138 12.45 5.89 -4.12
N GLU A 139 12.92 5.34 -5.24
CA GLU A 139 12.67 3.95 -5.64
C GLU A 139 13.97 3.27 -6.08
N GLY A 140 14.25 2.11 -5.48
CA GLY A 140 15.45 1.32 -5.79
C GLY A 140 15.41 0.61 -7.14
N MET A 141 14.20 0.40 -7.68
CA MET A 141 14.00 -0.21 -9.00
C MET A 141 14.11 0.84 -10.11
N ASP A 142 14.21 0.38 -11.34
CA ASP A 142 14.21 1.19 -12.55
C ASP A 142 12.79 1.63 -13.00
N HIS A 143 11.79 1.23 -12.26
CA HIS A 143 10.38 1.50 -12.56
C HIS A 143 9.56 1.77 -11.29
N ILE A 144 8.43 2.44 -11.47
CA ILE A 144 7.46 2.73 -10.40
C ILE A 144 6.62 1.48 -10.12
N GLY A 145 6.56 1.06 -8.85
CA GLY A 145 5.85 -0.15 -8.44
C GLY A 145 4.34 0.02 -8.24
N ALA A 146 3.83 1.27 -8.16
CA ALA A 146 2.40 1.55 -7.99
C ALA A 146 1.62 1.47 -9.29
N TYR A 147 0.28 1.39 -9.19
CA TYR A 147 -0.57 1.62 -10.35
C TYR A 147 -0.31 3.01 -10.94
N GLY A 148 -0.15 3.09 -12.26
CA GLY A 148 0.21 4.31 -12.95
C GLY A 148 -0.75 5.48 -12.73
N VAL A 149 -2.04 5.21 -12.52
CA VAL A 149 -3.03 6.24 -12.17
C VAL A 149 -2.73 6.92 -10.83
N HIS A 150 -2.11 6.20 -9.87
CA HIS A 150 -1.65 6.78 -8.61
C HIS A 150 -0.36 7.55 -8.80
N ALA A 151 0.59 7.03 -9.56
CA ALA A 151 1.82 7.72 -9.93
C ALA A 151 1.51 9.03 -10.67
N ALA A 152 0.59 9.00 -11.64
CA ALA A 152 0.21 10.15 -12.45
C ALA A 152 -0.37 11.29 -11.60
N LYS A 153 -1.18 11.00 -10.58
CA LYS A 153 -1.70 12.07 -9.71
C LYS A 153 -0.61 12.71 -8.82
N ILE A 154 0.40 11.95 -8.41
CA ILE A 154 1.57 12.46 -7.69
C ILE A 154 2.44 13.32 -8.61
N ARG A 155 2.67 12.87 -9.85
CA ARG A 155 3.44 13.64 -10.83
C ARG A 155 2.77 14.97 -11.17
N ARG A 156 1.45 14.96 -11.40
CA ARG A 156 0.69 16.22 -11.62
C ARG A 156 0.80 17.21 -10.47
N ALA A 157 0.97 16.72 -9.25
CA ALA A 157 1.22 17.58 -8.08
C ALA A 157 2.67 18.09 -7.98
N GLY A 158 3.53 17.78 -8.97
CA GLY A 158 4.90 18.26 -9.06
C GLY A 158 5.92 17.46 -8.24
N VAL A 159 5.55 16.29 -7.69
CA VAL A 159 6.48 15.46 -6.91
C VAL A 159 7.33 14.58 -7.85
N PRO A 160 8.67 14.64 -7.76
CA PRO A 160 9.56 13.83 -8.58
C PRO A 160 9.63 12.38 -8.06
N PHE A 161 9.88 11.44 -8.99
CA PHE A 161 10.31 10.08 -8.67
C PHE A 161 11.82 9.95 -8.97
N TYR A 162 12.57 9.42 -8.00
CA TYR A 162 14.00 9.11 -8.10
C TYR A 162 14.16 7.60 -8.25
N LEU A 163 14.09 7.12 -9.52
CA LEU A 163 14.27 5.71 -9.85
C LEU A 163 15.75 5.31 -9.78
N ASN A 164 16.03 4.05 -9.50
CA ASN A 164 17.39 3.56 -9.26
C ASN A 164 18.11 4.33 -8.12
N HIS A 165 17.36 4.79 -7.11
CA HIS A 165 17.91 5.48 -5.94
C HIS A 165 17.46 4.81 -4.64
N THR A 166 18.25 4.97 -3.60
CA THR A 166 17.86 4.60 -2.25
C THR A 166 18.27 5.69 -1.26
N ILE A 167 17.68 5.66 -0.07
CA ILE A 167 18.16 6.45 1.04
C ILE A 167 19.44 5.81 1.59
N LYS A 168 20.52 6.60 1.68
CA LYS A 168 21.79 6.19 2.27
C LYS A 168 21.87 6.54 3.74
N GLU A 169 21.39 7.75 4.11
CA GLU A 169 21.50 8.28 5.45
C GLU A 169 20.36 9.26 5.77
N ALA A 170 19.88 9.28 7.01
CA ALA A 170 19.13 10.38 7.59
C ALA A 170 20.03 11.12 8.58
N ARG A 171 20.06 12.44 8.51
CA ARG A 171 20.88 13.32 9.33
C ARG A 171 20.03 14.22 10.18
N GLY A 172 20.49 14.52 11.38
CA GLY A 172 19.90 15.44 12.33
C GLY A 172 20.44 15.21 13.72
N ARG A 173 20.17 16.13 14.63
CA ARG A 173 20.65 16.04 16.01
C ARG A 173 19.64 15.36 16.93
N GLU A 174 18.44 15.88 17.01
CA GLU A 174 17.35 15.37 17.88
C GLU A 174 16.28 14.65 17.05
N GLN A 175 16.11 15.06 15.80
CA GLN A 175 15.20 14.50 14.83
C GLN A 175 15.83 14.59 13.45
N VAL A 176 15.18 13.99 12.44
CA VAL A 176 15.65 14.09 11.06
C VAL A 176 15.51 15.53 10.57
N GLU A 177 16.56 16.03 9.95
CA GLU A 177 16.65 17.36 9.33
C GLU A 177 17.00 17.26 7.85
N GLN A 178 17.71 16.19 7.48
CA GLN A 178 18.13 15.92 6.10
C GLN A 178 18.07 14.43 5.79
N ALA A 179 17.79 14.11 4.54
CA ALA A 179 17.95 12.79 3.96
C ALA A 179 19.03 12.83 2.87
N VAL A 180 19.91 11.84 2.87
CA VAL A 180 20.89 11.62 1.80
C VAL A 180 20.40 10.46 0.96
N ILE A 181 20.11 10.71 -0.31
CA ILE A 181 19.78 9.67 -1.29
C ILE A 181 20.99 9.43 -2.20
N ALA A 182 21.08 8.25 -2.81
CA ALA A 182 22.14 7.92 -3.75
C ALA A 182 21.64 6.96 -4.81
N ARG A 183 22.27 6.99 -5.98
CA ARG A 183 21.97 6.06 -7.08
C ARG A 183 22.37 4.63 -6.72
N MET A 184 21.58 3.69 -7.22
CA MET A 184 21.85 2.26 -7.08
C MET A 184 22.11 1.61 -8.44
N GLN A 185 22.99 0.61 -8.45
CA GLN A 185 23.16 -0.30 -9.57
C GLN A 185 23.39 -1.71 -9.03
N SER A 186 22.65 -2.68 -9.54
CA SER A 186 22.74 -4.10 -9.10
C SER A 186 22.69 -4.27 -7.57
N GLY A 187 21.79 -3.50 -6.90
CA GLY A 187 21.59 -3.57 -5.46
C GLY A 187 22.65 -2.87 -4.60
N ARG A 188 23.62 -2.16 -5.21
CA ARG A 188 24.70 -1.43 -4.51
C ARG A 188 24.61 0.07 -4.77
N ILE A 189 24.93 0.86 -3.75
CA ILE A 189 25.02 2.32 -3.88
C ILE A 189 26.26 2.67 -4.71
N ILE A 190 26.09 3.62 -5.64
CA ILE A 190 27.18 4.19 -6.43
C ILE A 190 27.74 5.39 -5.67
N ALA A 191 28.98 5.29 -5.21
CA ALA A 191 29.67 6.37 -4.50
C ALA A 191 29.82 7.62 -5.39
N GLY A 192 29.71 8.81 -4.79
CA GLY A 192 29.79 10.09 -5.49
C GLY A 192 28.51 10.52 -6.20
N THR A 193 27.39 9.79 -6.00
CA THR A 193 26.07 10.16 -6.51
C THR A 193 25.11 10.65 -5.42
N GLU A 194 25.64 10.90 -4.25
CA GLU A 194 24.88 11.33 -3.09
C GLU A 194 24.27 12.72 -3.29
N GLU A 195 22.98 12.84 -2.99
CA GLU A 195 22.23 14.09 -2.98
C GLU A 195 21.60 14.32 -1.61
N ILE A 196 21.71 15.53 -1.08
CA ILE A 196 21.12 15.91 0.21
C ILE A 196 19.79 16.60 -0.04
N ILE A 197 18.79 16.19 0.72
CA ILE A 197 17.43 16.77 0.67
C ILE A 197 17.06 17.20 2.09
N ASP A 198 16.70 18.46 2.28
CA ASP A 198 16.23 18.96 3.57
C ASP A 198 14.81 18.43 3.81
N VAL A 199 14.60 17.74 4.94
CA VAL A 199 13.35 17.08 5.33
C VAL A 199 13.17 17.12 6.83
N ASP A 200 11.94 17.06 7.31
CA ASP A 200 11.62 16.89 8.73
C ASP A 200 10.92 15.54 9.01
N ALA A 201 10.63 14.77 7.96
CA ALA A 201 10.21 13.38 8.08
C ALA A 201 10.66 12.52 6.89
N VAL A 202 10.93 11.24 7.15
CA VAL A 202 11.20 10.20 6.17
C VAL A 202 10.21 9.06 6.38
N CYS A 203 9.38 8.77 5.39
CA CYS A 203 8.41 7.68 5.43
C CYS A 203 8.89 6.51 4.57
N VAL A 204 8.99 5.32 5.15
CA VAL A 204 9.51 4.12 4.50
C VAL A 204 8.37 3.18 4.10
N ALA A 205 8.28 2.82 2.82
CA ALA A 205 7.26 1.96 2.21
C ALA A 205 7.89 0.84 1.37
N VAL A 206 8.75 0.02 1.98
CA VAL A 206 9.53 -1.02 1.29
C VAL A 206 8.90 -2.42 1.40
N GLY A 207 7.58 -2.46 1.38
CA GLY A 207 6.78 -3.68 1.41
C GLY A 207 6.29 -4.07 2.80
N LEU A 208 5.52 -5.13 2.82
CA LEU A 208 4.86 -5.70 4.00
C LEU A 208 5.31 -7.15 4.18
N ARG A 209 5.19 -7.68 5.39
CA ARG A 209 5.35 -9.09 5.71
C ARG A 209 4.12 -9.58 6.46
N PRO A 210 3.63 -10.77 6.16
CA PRO A 210 2.52 -11.37 6.89
C PRO A 210 2.85 -11.59 8.37
N LEU A 211 1.84 -11.45 9.22
CA LEU A 211 1.93 -11.78 10.65
C LEU A 211 1.49 -13.24 10.84
N THR A 212 2.43 -14.16 10.69
CA THR A 212 2.19 -15.61 10.69
C THR A 212 2.58 -16.30 11.99
N GLU A 213 2.96 -15.53 13.02
CA GLU A 213 3.48 -16.07 14.28
C GLU A 213 2.50 -17.02 14.98
N LEU A 214 1.19 -16.72 14.95
CA LEU A 214 0.15 -17.59 15.54
C LEU A 214 -0.01 -18.89 14.76
N ALA A 215 0.00 -18.82 13.43
CA ALA A 215 -0.06 -20.00 12.57
C ALA A 215 1.19 -20.89 12.77
N TYR A 216 2.36 -20.27 12.90
CA TYR A 216 3.61 -20.98 13.17
C TYR A 216 3.58 -21.68 14.53
N MET A 217 3.08 -21.02 15.58
CA MET A 217 2.93 -21.60 16.91
C MET A 217 1.94 -22.77 16.97
N ALA A 218 0.86 -22.70 16.19
CA ALA A 218 -0.08 -23.79 16.05
C ALA A 218 0.53 -25.01 15.39
N GLY A 219 1.68 -24.86 14.70
CA GLY A 219 2.35 -25.95 13.97
C GLY A 219 1.94 -26.04 12.50
N VAL A 220 1.31 -25.00 11.93
CA VAL A 220 1.00 -24.93 10.50
C VAL A 220 2.29 -24.95 9.67
N ASN A 221 2.32 -25.71 8.59
CA ASN A 221 3.44 -25.76 7.67
C ASN A 221 3.56 -24.42 6.92
N HIS A 222 4.81 -23.95 6.74
CA HIS A 222 5.11 -22.71 6.04
C HIS A 222 6.05 -22.93 4.87
N ASP A 223 5.96 -22.08 3.86
CA ASP A 223 6.91 -22.00 2.76
C ASP A 223 7.35 -20.56 2.49
N PHE A 224 8.54 -20.38 1.91
CA PHE A 224 9.06 -19.04 1.58
C PHE A 224 8.62 -18.62 0.18
N ILE A 225 7.75 -17.59 0.12
CA ILE A 225 7.20 -17.04 -1.11
C ILE A 225 7.39 -15.52 -1.12
N PRO A 226 8.51 -15.04 -1.69
CA PRO A 226 8.87 -13.62 -1.62
C PRO A 226 7.83 -12.68 -2.25
N GLU A 227 7.13 -13.13 -3.28
CA GLU A 227 6.08 -12.36 -3.97
C GLU A 227 4.87 -12.06 -3.06
N LEU A 228 4.66 -12.86 -2.02
CA LEU A 228 3.59 -12.69 -1.04
C LEU A 228 4.07 -12.12 0.31
N GLY A 229 5.36 -11.77 0.40
CA GLY A 229 5.92 -11.09 1.57
C GLY A 229 6.87 -11.93 2.43
N GLY A 230 7.09 -13.21 2.15
CA GLY A 230 8.06 -14.05 2.86
C GLY A 230 7.56 -15.44 3.22
N PHE A 231 7.68 -15.86 4.49
CA PHE A 231 7.16 -17.14 4.96
C PHE A 231 5.64 -17.11 5.08
N MET A 232 4.98 -17.99 4.32
CA MET A 232 3.53 -18.12 4.21
C MET A 232 3.02 -19.41 4.81
N PRO A 233 1.91 -19.40 5.56
CA PRO A 233 1.25 -20.63 5.96
C PRO A 233 0.67 -21.33 4.72
N LEU A 234 0.93 -22.63 4.60
CA LEU A 234 0.34 -23.45 3.54
C LEU A 234 -1.14 -23.70 3.83
N HIS A 235 -1.97 -23.53 2.81
CA HIS A 235 -3.41 -23.74 2.88
C HIS A 235 -3.93 -24.35 1.58
N ASP A 236 -5.11 -24.94 1.63
CA ASP A 236 -5.83 -25.46 0.46
C ASP A 236 -6.68 -24.37 -0.25
N GLU A 237 -7.46 -24.77 -1.21
CA GLU A 237 -8.37 -23.91 -1.98
C GLU A 237 -9.54 -23.35 -1.14
N ASN A 238 -9.80 -23.91 0.04
CA ASN A 238 -10.82 -23.49 1.00
C ASN A 238 -10.23 -22.63 2.12
N MET A 239 -8.97 -22.21 2.03
CA MET A 239 -8.23 -21.48 3.04
C MET A 239 -7.95 -22.29 4.32
N GLU A 240 -8.21 -23.63 4.34
CA GLU A 240 -7.84 -24.49 5.45
C GLU A 240 -6.33 -24.75 5.43
N SER A 241 -5.68 -24.58 6.57
CA SER A 241 -4.23 -24.75 6.68
C SER A 241 -3.83 -26.23 6.65
N SER A 242 -2.53 -26.51 6.73
CA SER A 242 -2.01 -27.89 6.87
C SER A 242 -2.48 -28.60 8.15
N LEU A 243 -3.15 -27.88 9.06
CA LEU A 243 -3.76 -28.43 10.27
C LEU A 243 -5.29 -28.37 10.18
N PRO A 244 -5.98 -29.53 10.30
CA PRO A 244 -7.44 -29.57 10.18
C PRO A 244 -8.15 -28.67 11.19
N GLY A 245 -9.08 -27.86 10.71
CA GLY A 245 -9.88 -26.93 11.50
C GLY A 245 -9.18 -25.61 11.84
N ILE A 246 -7.99 -25.35 11.29
CA ILE A 246 -7.30 -24.05 11.38
C ILE A 246 -7.21 -23.47 9.98
N TYR A 247 -7.80 -22.27 9.80
CA TYR A 247 -7.90 -21.54 8.55
C TYR A 247 -7.05 -20.27 8.61
N VAL A 248 -6.62 -19.79 7.44
CA VAL A 248 -5.86 -18.55 7.29
C VAL A 248 -6.46 -17.71 6.16
N ALA A 249 -6.54 -16.37 6.32
CA ALA A 249 -7.09 -15.50 5.27
C ALA A 249 -6.52 -14.08 5.33
N GLY A 250 -6.64 -13.35 4.23
CA GLY A 250 -6.15 -12.00 4.08
C GLY A 250 -4.63 -11.94 4.06
N ASP A 251 -4.04 -10.81 4.45
CA ASP A 251 -2.58 -10.60 4.37
C ASP A 251 -1.76 -11.65 5.14
N THR A 252 -2.34 -12.33 6.12
CA THR A 252 -1.71 -13.48 6.80
C THR A 252 -1.46 -14.65 5.84
N ALA A 253 -2.37 -14.85 4.88
CA ALA A 253 -2.25 -15.86 3.82
C ALA A 253 -1.47 -15.36 2.59
N GLY A 254 -1.07 -14.10 2.57
CA GLY A 254 -0.28 -13.45 1.50
C GLY A 254 -0.71 -12.01 1.28
N VAL A 255 0.26 -11.11 1.25
CA VAL A 255 -0.01 -9.67 1.11
C VAL A 255 -0.54 -9.35 -0.28
N GLU A 256 -1.81 -8.94 -0.33
CA GLU A 256 -2.52 -8.52 -1.55
C GLU A 256 -3.32 -7.24 -1.31
N GLU A 257 -4.33 -6.97 -2.14
CA GLU A 257 -5.23 -5.83 -1.99
C GLU A 257 -6.36 -6.15 -0.98
N ALA A 258 -6.97 -5.11 -0.39
CA ALA A 258 -8.01 -5.28 0.63
C ALA A 258 -9.25 -6.07 0.16
N ASN A 259 -9.60 -5.98 -1.12
CA ASN A 259 -10.71 -6.73 -1.70
C ASN A 259 -10.43 -8.24 -1.80
N THR A 260 -9.19 -8.64 -2.13
CA THR A 260 -8.80 -10.06 -2.09
C THR A 260 -8.83 -10.58 -0.66
N ALA A 261 -8.37 -9.79 0.32
CA ALA A 261 -8.43 -10.15 1.74
C ALA A 261 -9.87 -10.37 2.24
N MET A 262 -10.81 -9.51 1.82
CA MET A 262 -12.24 -9.68 2.15
C MET A 262 -12.83 -10.95 1.55
N ASP A 263 -12.50 -11.28 0.31
CA ASP A 263 -13.01 -12.48 -0.36
C ASP A 263 -12.37 -13.76 0.17
N GLU A 264 -11.09 -13.75 0.52
CA GLU A 264 -10.46 -14.87 1.24
C GLU A 264 -11.13 -15.11 2.61
N GLY A 265 -11.46 -14.04 3.35
CA GLY A 265 -12.21 -14.15 4.60
C GLY A 265 -13.61 -14.75 4.42
N ARG A 266 -14.33 -14.36 3.36
CA ARG A 266 -15.62 -14.95 2.99
C ARG A 266 -15.49 -16.43 2.64
N LEU A 267 -14.49 -16.78 1.84
CA LEU A 267 -14.21 -18.16 1.43
C LEU A 267 -13.94 -19.04 2.65
N ALA A 268 -13.06 -18.59 3.55
CA ALA A 268 -12.78 -19.28 4.80
C ALA A 268 -14.01 -19.43 5.69
N GLY A 269 -14.84 -18.39 5.82
CA GLY A 269 -16.07 -18.42 6.61
C GLY A 269 -17.09 -19.43 6.08
N ILE A 270 -17.30 -19.50 4.76
CA ILE A 270 -18.18 -20.48 4.11
C ILE A 270 -17.63 -21.91 4.35
N ALA A 271 -16.34 -22.12 4.15
CA ALA A 271 -15.71 -23.42 4.36
C ALA A 271 -15.80 -23.88 5.83
N MET A 272 -15.60 -22.96 6.78
CA MET A 272 -15.77 -23.26 8.21
C MET A 272 -17.23 -23.63 8.54
N ALA A 273 -18.21 -22.87 8.06
CA ALA A 273 -19.63 -23.15 8.28
C ALA A 273 -20.03 -24.52 7.73
N GLN A 274 -19.56 -24.87 6.52
CA GLN A 274 -19.76 -26.16 5.90
C GLN A 274 -19.12 -27.29 6.74
N SER A 275 -17.87 -27.10 7.16
CA SER A 275 -17.14 -28.10 7.97
C SER A 275 -17.74 -28.35 9.36
N LEU A 276 -18.57 -27.42 9.85
CA LEU A 276 -19.31 -27.52 11.13
C LEU A 276 -20.76 -28.03 10.93
N GLY A 277 -21.18 -28.25 9.67
CA GLY A 277 -22.52 -28.74 9.36
C GLY A 277 -23.61 -27.66 9.39
N TYR A 278 -23.27 -26.38 9.49
CA TYR A 278 -24.23 -25.27 9.42
C TYR A 278 -24.69 -24.94 7.99
N LEU A 279 -23.93 -25.41 6.99
CA LEU A 279 -24.23 -25.21 5.59
C LEU A 279 -24.16 -26.54 4.85
N ALA A 280 -25.18 -26.85 4.04
CA ALA A 280 -25.19 -28.06 3.24
C ALA A 280 -24.03 -28.05 2.23
N GLU A 281 -23.51 -29.24 1.87
CA GLU A 281 -22.34 -29.36 1.00
C GLU A 281 -22.56 -28.70 -0.36
N GLU A 282 -23.70 -28.91 -0.98
CA GLU A 282 -24.07 -28.35 -2.30
C GLU A 282 -24.18 -26.81 -2.26
N ASP A 283 -24.84 -26.25 -1.24
CA ASP A 283 -24.98 -24.80 -1.05
C ASP A 283 -23.62 -24.17 -0.73
N GLY A 284 -22.79 -24.84 0.06
CA GLY A 284 -21.45 -24.40 0.40
C GLY A 284 -20.51 -24.34 -0.81
N GLU A 285 -20.51 -25.39 -1.64
CA GLU A 285 -19.69 -25.38 -2.86
C GLU A 285 -20.16 -24.31 -3.86
N ALA A 286 -21.46 -24.16 -4.06
CA ALA A 286 -21.98 -23.09 -4.93
C ALA A 286 -21.57 -21.68 -4.44
N ALA A 287 -21.62 -21.44 -3.14
CA ALA A 287 -21.22 -20.16 -2.55
C ALA A 287 -19.70 -19.94 -2.65
N LYS A 288 -18.88 -20.97 -2.43
CA LYS A 288 -17.41 -20.91 -2.57
C LYS A 288 -17.00 -20.63 -4.01
N GLU A 289 -17.66 -21.25 -5.00
CA GLU A 289 -17.35 -21.04 -6.42
C GLU A 289 -17.53 -19.58 -6.84
N ILE A 290 -18.60 -18.93 -6.41
CA ILE A 290 -18.81 -17.49 -6.66
C ILE A 290 -17.64 -16.65 -6.12
N VAL A 291 -17.12 -16.99 -4.94
CA VAL A 291 -16.00 -16.26 -4.33
C VAL A 291 -14.69 -16.57 -5.06
N ARG A 292 -14.43 -17.83 -5.45
CA ARG A 292 -13.26 -18.23 -6.23
C ARG A 292 -13.19 -17.56 -7.59
N GLU A 293 -14.33 -17.46 -8.30
CA GLU A 293 -14.42 -16.72 -9.57
C GLU A 293 -14.05 -15.24 -9.38
N ARG A 294 -14.51 -14.60 -8.29
CA ARG A 294 -14.16 -13.21 -7.97
C ARG A 294 -12.66 -13.05 -7.66
N LEU A 295 -12.09 -13.92 -6.84
CA LEU A 295 -10.65 -13.92 -6.54
C LEU A 295 -9.81 -14.09 -7.80
N THR A 296 -10.22 -15.00 -8.69
CA THR A 296 -9.57 -15.21 -9.98
C THR A 296 -9.64 -13.95 -10.85
N ALA A 297 -10.80 -13.30 -10.92
CA ALA A 297 -10.97 -12.07 -11.69
C ALA A 297 -10.13 -10.91 -11.14
N LEU A 298 -9.96 -10.80 -9.82
CA LEU A 298 -9.14 -9.78 -9.16
C LEU A 298 -7.63 -9.98 -9.40
N ARG A 299 -7.20 -11.24 -9.57
CA ARG A 299 -5.79 -11.62 -9.79
C ARG A 299 -5.40 -11.66 -11.27
N GLN A 300 -6.29 -11.28 -12.20
CA GLN A 300 -5.96 -11.15 -13.62
C GLN A 300 -5.17 -9.87 -13.91
N GLY A 301 -4.43 -9.86 -15.05
CA GLY A 301 -3.68 -8.72 -15.52
C GLY A 301 -2.28 -8.62 -14.91
N PRO A 302 -1.43 -7.70 -15.43
CA PRO A 302 0.00 -7.68 -15.15
C PRO A 302 0.38 -7.47 -13.68
N PHE A 303 -0.49 -6.86 -12.89
CA PHE A 303 -0.27 -6.67 -11.44
C PHE A 303 -0.70 -7.88 -10.60
N GLY A 304 -1.69 -8.65 -11.08
CA GLY A 304 -2.25 -9.81 -10.38
C GLY A 304 -1.57 -11.13 -10.70
N GLU A 305 -1.09 -11.32 -11.94
CA GLU A 305 -0.54 -12.60 -12.42
C GLU A 305 0.59 -13.16 -11.56
N ARG A 306 1.54 -12.32 -11.10
CA ARG A 306 2.62 -12.78 -10.22
C ARG A 306 2.08 -13.31 -8.88
N ARG A 307 1.04 -12.66 -8.35
CA ARG A 307 0.38 -13.07 -7.10
C ARG A 307 -0.43 -14.34 -7.32
N LEU A 308 -1.13 -14.46 -8.45
CA LEU A 308 -1.84 -15.68 -8.83
C LEU A 308 -0.89 -16.88 -8.87
N GLN A 309 0.22 -16.78 -9.59
CA GLN A 309 1.24 -17.83 -9.65
C GLN A 309 1.85 -18.15 -8.29
N ALA A 310 2.03 -17.14 -7.43
CA ALA A 310 2.52 -17.34 -6.07
C ALA A 310 1.49 -18.09 -5.20
N LYS A 311 0.19 -17.79 -5.33
CA LYS A 311 -0.90 -18.52 -4.67
C LYS A 311 -1.03 -19.95 -5.19
N GLU A 312 -0.90 -20.17 -6.49
CA GLU A 312 -0.86 -21.54 -7.07
C GLU A 312 0.28 -22.38 -6.50
N ARG A 313 1.43 -21.78 -6.17
CA ARG A 313 2.53 -22.48 -5.48
C ARG A 313 2.16 -22.89 -4.05
N ILE A 314 1.37 -22.07 -3.33
CA ILE A 314 0.85 -22.45 -2.01
C ILE A 314 -0.04 -23.67 -2.14
N LEU A 315 -1.02 -23.61 -3.04
CA LEU A 315 -1.98 -24.69 -3.29
C LEU A 315 -1.28 -25.98 -3.74
N ALA A 316 -0.35 -25.87 -4.70
CA ALA A 316 0.41 -27.02 -5.21
C ALA A 316 1.24 -27.73 -4.12
N LYS A 317 1.80 -26.97 -3.17
CA LYS A 317 2.54 -27.55 -2.03
C LYS A 317 1.62 -28.08 -0.94
N GLY A 318 0.46 -27.47 -0.75
CA GLY A 318 -0.59 -27.99 0.13
C GLY A 318 -1.10 -29.34 -0.35
N GLU A 319 -1.25 -29.52 -1.68
CA GLU A 319 -1.74 -30.74 -2.34
C GLU A 319 -0.64 -31.69 -2.85
N LYS A 320 0.65 -31.40 -2.64
CA LYS A 320 1.81 -32.11 -3.21
C LYS A 320 1.87 -32.12 -4.75
N ARG A 321 1.35 -31.11 -5.41
CA ARG A 321 1.45 -30.92 -6.86
C ARG A 321 2.70 -30.12 -7.22
N THR A 322 3.38 -30.48 -8.32
CA THR A 322 4.56 -29.78 -8.83
C THR A 322 4.13 -28.79 -9.93
N VAL A 323 4.31 -27.49 -9.72
CA VAL A 323 4.09 -26.46 -10.73
C VAL A 323 5.45 -25.96 -11.24
N LEU A 324 5.64 -25.98 -12.56
CA LEU A 324 6.83 -25.43 -13.22
C LEU A 324 6.69 -23.90 -13.34
N PRO A 325 7.78 -23.13 -13.12
CA PRO A 325 7.75 -21.69 -13.32
C PRO A 325 7.54 -21.36 -14.81
N GLN A 326 6.53 -20.58 -15.13
CA GLN A 326 6.43 -19.93 -16.44
C GLN A 326 7.08 -18.54 -16.35
N GLU A 327 7.98 -18.25 -17.29
CA GLU A 327 8.57 -16.93 -17.44
C GLU A 327 7.52 -15.95 -17.95
N THR A 328 7.14 -14.98 -17.14
CA THR A 328 6.26 -13.89 -17.55
C THR A 328 7.08 -12.69 -17.96
N GLY A 329 7.22 -12.49 -19.27
CA GLY A 329 7.73 -11.26 -19.85
C GLY A 329 6.70 -10.14 -19.76
N GLY A 330 6.80 -9.28 -18.76
CA GLY A 330 6.11 -8.00 -18.74
C GLY A 330 7.01 -6.96 -19.41
N SER A 331 6.56 -6.34 -20.52
CA SER A 331 7.33 -5.29 -21.19
C SER A 331 7.44 -4.06 -20.27
N SER A 332 8.69 -3.68 -19.98
CA SER A 332 9.06 -2.51 -19.17
C SER A 332 8.99 -1.17 -19.94
N ASP A 333 8.44 -1.16 -21.14
CA ASP A 333 8.54 -0.02 -22.08
C ASP A 333 7.40 1.00 -21.97
N MET A 334 6.60 0.99 -20.90
CA MET A 334 5.54 1.97 -20.73
C MET A 334 6.04 3.21 -20.00
N SER A 335 5.84 4.42 -20.59
CA SER A 335 6.26 5.70 -19.99
C SER A 335 5.62 5.95 -18.62
N ILE A 336 4.41 5.44 -18.39
CA ILE A 336 3.73 5.55 -17.10
C ILE A 336 4.48 4.83 -15.95
N LEU A 337 5.33 3.86 -16.26
CA LEU A 337 6.15 3.14 -15.27
C LEU A 337 7.47 3.87 -14.96
N THR A 338 7.98 4.67 -15.89
CA THR A 338 9.25 5.40 -15.73
C THR A 338 9.02 6.86 -15.40
N ASP A 339 8.15 7.54 -16.14
CA ASP A 339 7.90 8.97 -16.00
C ASP A 339 6.78 9.27 -15.00
N GLY A 340 5.99 8.26 -14.64
CA GLY A 340 4.86 8.37 -13.74
C GLY A 340 3.59 8.95 -14.38
N TYR A 341 3.57 9.16 -15.70
CA TYR A 341 2.37 9.56 -16.45
C TYR A 341 2.38 8.96 -17.86
N PRO A 342 1.20 8.73 -18.47
CA PRO A 342 1.12 8.11 -19.78
C PRO A 342 1.47 9.08 -20.90
N SER A 343 2.11 8.59 -21.95
CA SER A 343 2.28 9.31 -23.21
C SER A 343 0.94 9.40 -23.97
N ILE A 344 0.85 10.34 -24.91
CA ILE A 344 -0.32 10.47 -25.80
C ILE A 344 -0.51 9.18 -26.63
N GLU A 345 0.58 8.52 -27.04
CA GLU A 345 0.52 7.27 -27.80
C GLU A 345 -0.09 6.14 -26.96
N GLU A 346 0.28 6.03 -25.69
CA GLU A 346 -0.29 5.05 -24.77
C GLU A 346 -1.78 5.31 -24.52
N ILE A 347 -2.19 6.57 -24.32
CA ILE A 347 -3.58 6.96 -24.15
C ILE A 347 -4.39 6.60 -25.40
N ASN A 348 -3.89 6.97 -26.58
CA ASN A 348 -4.57 6.70 -27.84
C ASN A 348 -4.73 5.19 -28.11
N LYS A 349 -3.72 4.41 -27.77
CA LYS A 349 -3.75 2.95 -27.92
C LYS A 349 -4.72 2.27 -26.95
N ALA A 350 -4.82 2.76 -25.70
CA ALA A 350 -5.59 2.11 -24.65
C ALA A 350 -7.06 2.54 -24.62
N THR A 351 -7.35 3.85 -24.71
CA THR A 351 -8.68 4.41 -24.48
C THR A 351 -9.20 5.22 -25.67
N GLY A 352 -8.29 5.62 -26.54
CA GLY A 352 -8.54 6.47 -27.70
C GLY A 352 -8.66 7.94 -27.33
N TRP A 353 -7.89 8.77 -28.03
CA TRP A 353 -8.01 10.23 -27.94
C TRP A 353 -9.20 10.71 -28.77
N PRO A 354 -10.07 11.66 -28.30
CA PRO A 354 -11.09 12.24 -29.12
C PRO A 354 -10.47 12.96 -30.34
N ASP A 355 -11.07 12.81 -31.53
CA ASP A 355 -10.65 13.53 -32.73
C ASP A 355 -11.15 14.98 -32.74
N GLU A 356 -10.62 15.79 -33.65
CA GLU A 356 -10.98 17.21 -33.74
C GLU A 356 -12.48 17.41 -34.08
N GLU A 357 -13.09 16.50 -34.83
CA GLU A 357 -14.52 16.54 -35.14
C GLU A 357 -15.35 16.43 -33.85
N ARG A 358 -14.95 15.52 -32.94
CA ARG A 358 -15.63 15.37 -31.65
C ARG A 358 -15.39 16.57 -30.73
N PHE A 359 -14.20 17.12 -30.68
CA PHE A 359 -13.89 18.35 -29.93
C PHE A 359 -14.66 19.57 -30.44
N ALA A 360 -14.96 19.64 -31.72
CA ALA A 360 -15.76 20.73 -32.31
C ALA A 360 -17.24 20.70 -31.89
N ARG A 361 -17.72 19.59 -31.30
CA ARG A 361 -19.13 19.42 -30.87
C ARG A 361 -19.36 19.81 -29.40
N GLY A 362 -18.33 20.24 -28.68
CA GLY A 362 -18.42 20.64 -27.27
C GLY A 362 -17.64 19.73 -26.32
N PRO A 363 -17.89 19.86 -25.00
CA PRO A 363 -17.11 19.17 -23.99
C PRO A 363 -17.15 17.65 -24.14
N VAL A 364 -16.01 17.01 -23.90
CA VAL A 364 -15.86 15.55 -23.99
C VAL A 364 -14.88 15.04 -22.92
N ALA A 365 -15.13 13.83 -22.43
CA ALA A 365 -14.21 13.16 -21.51
C ALA A 365 -12.94 12.73 -22.24
N VAL A 366 -11.81 12.95 -21.56
CA VAL A 366 -10.48 12.44 -21.93
C VAL A 366 -10.04 11.50 -20.82
N ILE A 367 -9.79 10.24 -21.15
CA ILE A 367 -9.47 9.18 -20.18
C ILE A 367 -7.97 8.85 -20.33
N GLU A 368 -7.23 8.99 -19.24
CA GLU A 368 -5.78 8.70 -19.18
C GLU A 368 -5.45 7.47 -18.32
N CYS A 369 -6.38 6.53 -18.23
CA CYS A 369 -6.21 5.25 -17.53
C CYS A 369 -5.77 4.19 -18.55
N VAL A 370 -4.45 3.97 -18.66
CA VAL A 370 -3.84 3.12 -19.71
C VAL A 370 -3.46 1.72 -19.25
N GLN A 371 -3.54 1.44 -17.95
CA GLN A 371 -3.16 0.15 -17.39
C GLN A 371 -4.36 -0.74 -17.09
N LYS A 372 -4.17 -2.05 -17.28
CA LYS A 372 -5.16 -3.08 -16.91
C LYS A 372 -5.14 -3.28 -15.39
N ILE A 373 -5.99 -2.53 -14.69
CA ILE A 373 -6.17 -2.59 -13.23
C ILE A 373 -7.62 -2.97 -12.91
N PRO A 374 -7.89 -3.71 -11.82
CA PRO A 374 -9.24 -4.10 -11.47
C PRO A 374 -10.05 -2.89 -10.96
N CYS A 375 -10.69 -2.09 -11.85
CA CYS A 375 -11.36 -0.82 -11.52
C CYS A 375 -12.44 -0.43 -12.54
N ASN A 376 -13.65 -0.07 -12.08
CA ASN A 376 -14.76 0.34 -12.95
C ASN A 376 -15.70 1.45 -12.44
N PRO A 377 -15.43 2.26 -11.40
CA PRO A 377 -16.37 3.29 -10.94
C PRO A 377 -16.80 4.29 -12.03
N CYS A 378 -15.94 4.55 -13.01
CA CYS A 378 -16.24 5.46 -14.11
C CYS A 378 -17.37 4.94 -15.04
N GLU A 379 -17.47 3.63 -15.22
CA GLU A 379 -18.57 2.99 -15.97
C GLU A 379 -19.89 3.17 -15.22
N ALA A 380 -19.92 2.86 -13.91
CA ALA A 380 -21.12 2.98 -13.08
C ALA A 380 -21.61 4.43 -12.93
N ALA A 381 -20.70 5.39 -12.93
CA ALA A 381 -21.01 6.81 -12.76
C ALA A 381 -21.47 7.50 -14.05
N CYS A 382 -21.38 6.87 -15.22
CA CYS A 382 -21.70 7.49 -16.50
C CYS A 382 -23.21 7.42 -16.80
N PRO A 383 -23.99 8.52 -16.70
CA PRO A 383 -25.44 8.47 -16.91
C PRO A 383 -25.81 8.24 -18.39
N ALA A 384 -24.90 8.55 -19.31
CA ALA A 384 -25.08 8.35 -20.75
C ALA A 384 -24.58 6.95 -21.20
N HIS A 385 -24.11 6.09 -20.27
CA HIS A 385 -23.48 4.80 -20.58
C HIS A 385 -22.43 4.90 -21.70
N ALA A 386 -21.66 6.00 -21.67
CA ALA A 386 -20.61 6.29 -22.65
C ALA A 386 -19.26 5.66 -22.27
N ILE A 387 -19.08 5.15 -21.05
CA ILE A 387 -17.84 4.51 -20.59
C ILE A 387 -18.12 3.04 -20.32
N THR A 388 -17.29 2.16 -20.88
CA THR A 388 -17.39 0.71 -20.68
C THR A 388 -16.02 0.14 -20.26
N VAL A 389 -16.00 -0.62 -19.18
CA VAL A 389 -14.89 -1.47 -18.75
C VAL A 389 -15.22 -2.93 -19.07
N GLY A 390 -16.43 -3.34 -18.76
CA GLY A 390 -16.95 -4.68 -19.06
C GLY A 390 -16.26 -5.79 -18.27
N SER A 391 -16.12 -6.96 -18.91
CA SER A 391 -15.47 -8.14 -18.31
C SER A 391 -14.28 -8.58 -19.16
N PRO A 392 -13.11 -8.92 -18.52
CA PRO A 392 -12.83 -8.83 -17.08
C PRO A 392 -12.75 -7.38 -16.58
N ILE A 393 -12.94 -7.18 -15.27
CA ILE A 393 -12.90 -5.85 -14.62
C ILE A 393 -11.54 -5.15 -14.76
N THR A 394 -10.51 -5.87 -15.19
CA THR A 394 -9.16 -5.35 -15.46
C THR A 394 -9.02 -4.70 -16.83
N ASN A 395 -10.06 -4.68 -17.66
CA ASN A 395 -9.98 -3.97 -18.95
C ASN A 395 -9.76 -2.47 -18.76
N THR A 396 -9.06 -1.84 -19.69
CA THR A 396 -8.99 -0.38 -19.77
C THR A 396 -10.36 0.19 -20.13
N PRO A 397 -10.77 1.34 -19.54
CA PRO A 397 -12.05 1.96 -19.88
C PRO A 397 -12.05 2.48 -21.31
N VAL A 398 -13.11 2.18 -22.06
CA VAL A 398 -13.33 2.65 -23.42
C VAL A 398 -14.44 3.68 -23.43
N LEU A 399 -14.22 4.80 -24.10
CA LEU A 399 -15.19 5.89 -24.25
C LEU A 399 -15.91 5.80 -25.59
N ASP A 400 -17.25 5.66 -25.55
CA ASP A 400 -18.11 5.97 -26.69
C ASP A 400 -18.26 7.48 -26.83
N ARG A 401 -17.53 8.07 -27.77
CA ARG A 401 -17.43 9.52 -27.96
C ARG A 401 -18.74 10.14 -28.41
N GLU A 402 -19.58 9.39 -29.11
CA GLU A 402 -20.88 9.86 -29.60
C GLU A 402 -21.89 10.00 -28.46
N LYS A 403 -21.83 9.09 -27.47
CA LYS A 403 -22.71 9.14 -26.30
C LYS A 403 -22.24 10.10 -25.22
N CYS A 404 -20.96 10.48 -25.22
CA CYS A 404 -20.43 11.34 -24.18
C CYS A 404 -21.00 12.76 -24.23
N ILE A 405 -21.68 13.18 -23.16
CA ILE A 405 -22.29 14.51 -23.02
C ILE A 405 -21.41 15.51 -22.24
N GLY A 406 -20.17 15.15 -21.87
CA GLY A 406 -19.23 16.03 -21.18
C GLY A 406 -19.66 16.47 -19.76
N CYS A 407 -20.54 15.73 -19.07
CA CYS A 407 -21.14 16.15 -17.78
C CYS A 407 -20.14 16.15 -16.60
N GLY A 408 -19.02 15.44 -16.68
CA GLY A 408 -17.95 15.43 -15.68
C GLY A 408 -18.18 14.51 -14.47
N LEU A 409 -19.28 13.73 -14.37
CA LEU A 409 -19.52 12.82 -13.25
C LEU A 409 -18.45 11.71 -13.15
N CYS A 410 -17.91 11.25 -14.27
CA CYS A 410 -16.80 10.31 -14.31
C CYS A 410 -15.50 10.88 -13.73
N VAL A 411 -15.32 12.22 -13.76
CA VAL A 411 -14.13 12.90 -13.21
C VAL A 411 -14.07 12.73 -11.70
N SER A 412 -15.16 13.03 -11.00
CA SER A 412 -15.24 12.89 -9.55
C SER A 412 -15.32 11.44 -9.08
N ALA A 413 -15.86 10.53 -9.89
CA ALA A 413 -15.98 9.12 -9.57
C ALA A 413 -14.66 8.34 -9.71
N CYS A 414 -13.71 8.84 -10.53
CA CYS A 414 -12.46 8.17 -10.80
C CYS A 414 -11.52 8.16 -9.57
N SER A 415 -11.29 7.00 -8.97
CA SER A 415 -10.36 6.85 -7.83
C SER A 415 -8.91 7.18 -8.17
N GLY A 416 -8.51 6.95 -9.44
CA GLY A 416 -7.19 7.28 -9.97
C GLY A 416 -7.04 8.74 -10.39
N LEU A 417 -8.14 9.53 -10.40
CA LEU A 417 -8.19 10.92 -10.88
C LEU A 417 -7.62 11.07 -12.31
N ALA A 418 -7.87 10.08 -13.17
CA ALA A 418 -7.31 9.96 -14.50
C ALA A 418 -8.33 10.32 -15.62
N ILE A 419 -9.39 11.05 -15.29
CA ILE A 419 -10.41 11.49 -16.25
C ILE A 419 -10.57 13.01 -16.17
N PHE A 420 -10.63 13.63 -17.32
CA PHE A 420 -10.72 15.08 -17.50
C PHE A 420 -11.85 15.40 -18.47
N ILE A 421 -12.45 16.60 -18.41
CA ILE A 421 -13.32 17.11 -19.47
C ILE A 421 -12.60 18.23 -20.19
N VAL A 422 -12.51 18.11 -21.49
CA VAL A 422 -11.92 19.13 -22.36
C VAL A 422 -13.01 19.71 -23.26
N ASP A 423 -13.09 21.04 -23.31
CA ASP A 423 -13.99 21.76 -24.20
C ASP A 423 -13.19 22.79 -25.01
N LYS A 424 -13.05 22.52 -26.31
CA LYS A 424 -12.38 23.42 -27.26
C LYS A 424 -13.36 24.45 -27.89
N THR A 425 -14.65 24.42 -27.51
CA THR A 425 -15.69 25.29 -28.06
C THR A 425 -16.06 26.48 -27.17
N TYR A 426 -15.41 26.59 -26.00
CA TYR A 426 -15.72 27.60 -24.98
C TYR A 426 -15.70 29.04 -25.53
N SER A 427 -14.66 29.40 -26.32
CA SER A 427 -14.59 30.65 -27.07
C SER A 427 -13.72 30.51 -28.33
N GLU A 428 -13.55 31.60 -29.09
CA GLU A 428 -12.66 31.59 -30.27
C GLU A 428 -11.19 31.32 -29.89
N THR A 429 -10.72 31.92 -28.79
CA THR A 429 -9.31 31.88 -28.36
C THR A 429 -9.04 30.98 -27.15
N GLN A 430 -10.08 30.65 -26.37
CA GLN A 430 -9.94 29.86 -25.14
C GLN A 430 -10.74 28.56 -25.21
N GLY A 431 -10.20 27.55 -24.60
CA GLY A 431 -10.91 26.32 -24.24
C GLY A 431 -10.93 26.10 -22.73
N THR A 432 -11.62 25.07 -22.27
CA THR A 432 -11.65 24.75 -20.84
C THR A 432 -11.17 23.34 -20.57
N VAL A 433 -10.55 23.17 -19.41
CA VAL A 433 -10.19 21.85 -18.87
C VAL A 433 -10.78 21.74 -17.47
N SER A 434 -11.59 20.68 -17.26
CA SER A 434 -12.10 20.31 -15.94
C SER A 434 -11.32 19.13 -15.41
N PHE A 435 -10.85 19.21 -14.18
CA PHE A 435 -10.02 18.20 -13.53
C PHE A 435 -10.41 18.03 -12.06
N PRO A 436 -10.13 16.84 -11.45
CA PRO A 436 -10.35 16.64 -10.02
C PRO A 436 -9.25 17.37 -9.22
N PHE A 437 -9.65 18.08 -8.16
CA PHE A 437 -8.73 18.84 -7.31
C PHE A 437 -9.05 18.62 -5.83
N GLU A 438 -8.24 17.85 -5.14
CA GLU A 438 -8.48 17.36 -3.77
C GLU A 438 -7.57 18.01 -2.71
N TYR A 439 -7.03 19.19 -3.02
CA TYR A 439 -6.18 19.97 -2.10
C TYR A 439 -6.95 21.17 -1.55
N LEU A 440 -6.57 21.62 -0.35
CA LEU A 440 -7.11 22.81 0.29
C LEU A 440 -6.03 23.89 0.39
N PRO A 441 -6.42 25.17 0.30
CA PRO A 441 -7.76 25.68 0.02
C PRO A 441 -8.20 25.41 -1.42
N LEU A 442 -9.51 25.37 -1.66
CA LEU A 442 -10.06 25.33 -3.01
C LEU A 442 -9.94 26.72 -3.64
N PRO A 443 -9.73 26.81 -4.96
CA PRO A 443 -9.79 28.08 -5.65
C PRO A 443 -11.23 28.62 -5.72
N GLU A 444 -11.37 29.93 -5.88
CA GLU A 444 -12.65 30.57 -6.13
C GLU A 444 -12.82 30.89 -7.62
N LYS A 445 -14.08 31.04 -8.05
CA LYS A 445 -14.37 31.47 -9.41
C LYS A 445 -13.79 32.87 -9.67
N GLY A 446 -13.00 33.01 -10.71
CA GLY A 446 -12.30 34.24 -11.08
C GLY A 446 -10.82 34.24 -10.69
N ASP A 447 -10.37 33.29 -9.89
CA ASP A 447 -8.96 33.21 -9.53
C ASP A 447 -8.09 32.92 -10.74
N GLU A 448 -6.95 33.63 -10.80
CA GLU A 448 -5.87 33.35 -11.75
C GLU A 448 -4.92 32.29 -11.16
N VAL A 449 -4.76 31.17 -11.86
CA VAL A 449 -4.01 30.03 -11.40
C VAL A 449 -2.93 29.61 -12.37
N ASN A 450 -1.91 28.94 -11.87
CA ASN A 450 -0.90 28.25 -12.69
C ASN A 450 -1.46 26.94 -13.22
N ALA A 451 -1.74 26.86 -14.51
CA ALA A 451 -2.14 25.63 -15.17
C ALA A 451 -0.91 24.73 -15.42
N LEU A 452 -1.01 23.46 -15.05
CA LEU A 452 0.09 22.49 -15.08
C LEU A 452 -0.23 21.33 -16.02
N ASN A 453 0.84 20.74 -16.60
CA ASN A 453 0.76 19.55 -17.44
C ASN A 453 0.70 18.23 -16.63
N ARG A 454 0.81 17.08 -17.31
CA ARG A 454 0.86 15.73 -16.70
C ARG A 454 2.06 15.52 -15.78
N ALA A 455 3.17 16.19 -16.04
CA ALA A 455 4.38 16.15 -15.22
C ALA A 455 4.33 17.11 -14.01
N GLY A 456 3.27 17.94 -13.89
CA GLY A 456 3.17 18.97 -12.86
C GLY A 456 4.00 20.22 -13.17
N GLU A 457 4.37 20.42 -14.42
CA GLU A 457 5.13 21.58 -14.90
C GLU A 457 4.19 22.69 -15.35
N PHE A 458 4.61 23.95 -15.15
CA PHE A 458 3.86 25.11 -15.58
C PHE A 458 3.72 25.16 -17.10
N VAL A 459 2.49 25.43 -17.57
CA VAL A 459 2.15 25.58 -19.00
C VAL A 459 1.74 27.01 -19.31
N CYS A 460 0.72 27.49 -18.63
CA CYS A 460 0.17 28.83 -18.86
C CYS A 460 -0.59 29.34 -17.64
N ARG A 461 -1.03 30.60 -17.66
CA ARG A 461 -2.04 31.12 -16.72
C ARG A 461 -3.42 30.69 -17.17
N GLY A 462 -4.25 30.32 -16.21
CA GLY A 462 -5.65 29.98 -16.44
C GLY A 462 -6.56 30.69 -15.45
N THR A 463 -7.79 30.97 -15.85
CA THR A 463 -8.81 31.59 -15.00
C THR A 463 -9.80 30.53 -14.53
N VAL A 464 -10.05 30.41 -13.23
CA VAL A 464 -11.05 29.50 -12.67
C VAL A 464 -12.45 29.98 -13.05
N ILE A 465 -13.17 29.19 -13.83
CA ILE A 465 -14.53 29.54 -14.25
C ILE A 465 -15.61 28.81 -13.44
N ARG A 466 -15.26 27.66 -12.85
CA ARG A 466 -16.20 26.86 -12.07
C ARG A 466 -15.49 25.95 -11.09
N VAL A 467 -16.05 25.83 -9.87
CA VAL A 467 -15.69 24.83 -8.87
C VAL A 467 -16.96 24.09 -8.47
N MET A 468 -17.00 22.77 -8.69
CA MET A 468 -18.13 21.92 -8.34
C MET A 468 -17.72 20.98 -7.20
N ASN A 469 -18.43 21.07 -6.09
CA ASN A 469 -18.21 20.20 -4.94
C ASN A 469 -19.56 19.79 -4.29
N PRO A 470 -20.53 19.21 -5.06
CA PRO A 470 -21.78 18.74 -4.49
C PRO A 470 -21.52 17.52 -3.58
N PRO A 471 -22.41 17.23 -2.62
CA PRO A 471 -22.27 16.06 -1.73
C PRO A 471 -22.05 14.74 -2.47
N GLY A 472 -22.65 14.56 -3.66
CA GLY A 472 -22.47 13.37 -4.52
C GLY A 472 -21.07 13.17 -5.07
N ASN A 473 -20.20 14.19 -5.04
CA ASN A 473 -18.79 14.08 -5.45
C ASN A 473 -17.90 13.48 -4.35
N ASP A 474 -18.45 13.22 -3.17
CA ASP A 474 -17.74 12.59 -2.04
C ASP A 474 -16.36 13.21 -1.80
N HIS A 475 -16.33 14.54 -1.59
CA HIS A 475 -15.11 15.34 -1.37
C HIS A 475 -14.08 15.34 -2.53
N THR A 476 -14.48 15.05 -3.76
CA THR A 476 -13.69 15.31 -4.96
C THR A 476 -14.23 16.51 -5.71
N PRO A 477 -13.79 17.74 -5.38
CA PRO A 477 -14.13 18.92 -6.17
C PRO A 477 -13.63 18.75 -7.60
N VAL A 478 -14.45 19.21 -8.54
CA VAL A 478 -14.06 19.34 -9.96
C VAL A 478 -13.88 20.82 -10.25
N VAL A 479 -12.64 21.20 -10.54
CA VAL A 479 -12.28 22.57 -10.93
C VAL A 479 -12.23 22.65 -12.44
N THR A 480 -12.81 23.72 -13.00
CA THR A 480 -12.76 24.03 -14.44
C THR A 480 -12.04 25.34 -14.61
N ILE A 481 -11.00 25.36 -15.44
CA ILE A 481 -10.25 26.57 -15.80
C ILE A 481 -10.38 26.87 -17.29
N ALA A 482 -10.44 28.14 -17.64
CA ALA A 482 -10.30 28.63 -19.00
C ALA A 482 -8.82 28.91 -19.26
N ILE A 483 -8.31 28.44 -20.39
CA ILE A 483 -6.91 28.57 -20.84
C ILE A 483 -6.87 28.86 -22.35
N PRO A 484 -5.75 29.32 -22.91
CA PRO A 484 -5.60 29.42 -24.37
C PRO A 484 -5.85 28.04 -25.01
N LYS A 485 -6.62 28.02 -26.10
CA LYS A 485 -7.15 26.82 -26.75
C LYS A 485 -6.05 25.81 -27.12
N GLU A 486 -4.88 26.27 -27.51
CA GLU A 486 -3.71 25.47 -27.88
C GLU A 486 -3.15 24.60 -26.76
N TYR A 487 -3.43 24.94 -25.47
CA TYR A 487 -2.94 24.19 -24.33
C TYR A 487 -3.96 23.19 -23.75
N THR A 488 -5.16 23.10 -24.31
CA THR A 488 -6.22 22.21 -23.78
C THR A 488 -5.85 20.72 -23.80
N ASP A 489 -4.96 20.31 -24.71
CA ASP A 489 -4.49 18.92 -24.80
C ASP A 489 -3.31 18.62 -23.84
N THR A 490 -2.71 19.68 -23.28
CA THR A 490 -1.52 19.59 -22.42
C THR A 490 -1.87 19.75 -20.94
N VAL A 491 -2.71 20.71 -20.60
CA VAL A 491 -3.07 21.04 -19.20
C VAL A 491 -3.95 19.95 -18.60
N ARG A 492 -3.62 19.53 -17.34
CA ARG A 492 -4.34 18.47 -16.61
C ARG A 492 -4.62 18.79 -15.15
N THR A 493 -4.11 19.90 -14.64
CA THR A 493 -4.36 20.35 -13.27
C THR A 493 -3.93 21.80 -13.09
N MET A 494 -4.00 22.30 -11.87
CA MET A 494 -3.45 23.58 -11.43
C MET A 494 -2.50 23.42 -10.24
N GLY A 495 -1.66 24.41 -10.01
CA GLY A 495 -0.79 24.48 -8.83
C GLY A 495 -1.59 24.51 -7.52
N ARG A 496 -1.06 23.90 -6.46
CA ARG A 496 -1.63 24.01 -5.11
C ARG A 496 -1.45 25.43 -4.58
N LEU A 497 -2.48 26.00 -3.96
CA LEU A 497 -2.47 27.40 -3.55
C LEU A 497 -1.62 27.71 -2.31
N ASN A 498 -1.29 26.70 -1.50
CA ASN A 498 -0.57 26.84 -0.22
C ASN A 498 0.92 26.45 -0.26
N LEU A 499 1.48 26.18 -1.44
CA LEU A 499 2.91 25.91 -1.54
C LEU A 499 3.65 27.23 -1.75
N GLU A 500 4.42 27.63 -0.73
CA GLU A 500 5.52 28.56 -0.96
C GLU A 500 6.49 27.89 -1.94
N ASP A 501 6.96 28.66 -2.92
CA ASP A 501 8.02 28.24 -3.85
C ASP A 501 9.30 27.98 -3.04
N THR A 502 9.41 26.77 -2.49
CA THR A 502 10.63 26.34 -1.82
C THR A 502 11.57 25.84 -2.89
N ASP A 503 12.59 26.63 -3.18
CA ASP A 503 13.71 26.26 -4.04
C ASP A 503 14.15 24.80 -3.75
N ARG A 504 14.13 23.97 -4.82
CA ARG A 504 14.67 22.60 -4.78
C ARG A 504 16.19 22.66 -4.70
N ALA A 505 16.71 22.97 -3.50
CA ALA A 505 18.16 22.99 -3.29
C ALA A 505 18.67 21.57 -3.05
N PHE A 506 19.00 20.87 -4.14
CA PHE A 506 19.83 19.66 -4.07
C PHE A 506 21.30 20.09 -3.87
N ARG A 507 21.93 19.56 -2.82
CA ARG A 507 23.37 19.76 -2.58
C ARG A 507 24.08 18.44 -2.76
N LYS A 508 25.23 18.42 -3.45
CA LYS A 508 26.11 17.24 -3.46
C LYS A 508 26.67 17.01 -2.04
N ALA A 509 26.61 15.77 -1.58
CA ALA A 509 27.21 15.37 -0.32
C ALA A 509 28.68 15.06 -0.52
N GLU A 510 29.53 15.54 0.38
CA GLU A 510 30.90 15.03 0.50
C GLU A 510 30.86 13.65 1.16
N GLY A 511 31.49 12.65 0.53
CA GLY A 511 31.36 11.25 0.93
C GLY A 511 32.17 10.92 2.19
N ASP A 512 31.52 10.24 3.13
CA ASP A 512 32.17 9.51 4.20
C ASP A 512 31.84 8.01 4.04
N GLU A 513 32.88 7.19 3.86
CA GLU A 513 32.73 5.74 3.54
C GLU A 513 32.66 4.84 4.77
N SER A 514 32.66 5.38 5.98
CA SER A 514 32.72 4.54 7.17
C SER A 514 31.35 4.31 7.80
N ILE A 515 31.08 3.04 8.14
CA ILE A 515 30.23 2.66 9.28
C ILE A 515 28.91 2.00 8.89
N ASP A 516 28.99 0.74 8.52
CA ASP A 516 27.85 -0.17 8.61
C ASP A 516 27.81 -0.94 9.96
N GLU A 517 28.93 -1.06 10.68
CA GLU A 517 29.04 -1.89 11.90
C GLU A 517 28.40 -1.27 13.16
N GLU A 518 28.44 0.03 13.32
CA GLU A 518 27.82 0.73 14.45
C GLU A 518 26.31 0.99 14.24
N MET A 519 25.78 0.65 13.09
CA MET A 519 24.37 0.87 12.77
C MET A 519 23.47 -0.02 13.62
N LEU A 520 22.53 0.58 14.36
CA LEU A 520 21.52 -0.14 15.13
C LEU A 520 20.61 -0.94 14.21
N VAL A 521 20.43 -2.22 14.50
CA VAL A 521 19.54 -3.16 13.82
C VAL A 521 18.33 -3.47 14.70
N CYS A 522 18.55 -3.76 15.97
CA CYS A 522 17.46 -3.98 16.93
C CYS A 522 17.31 -2.74 17.83
N ARG A 523 16.25 -1.94 17.59
CA ARG A 523 15.99 -0.71 18.37
C ARG A 523 15.62 -1.00 19.83
N CYS A 524 14.92 -2.13 20.11
CA CYS A 524 14.44 -2.44 21.45
C CYS A 524 15.55 -2.90 22.40
N GLU A 525 16.58 -3.57 21.85
CA GLU A 525 17.71 -4.12 22.59
C GLU A 525 19.04 -3.41 22.24
N GLU A 526 18.95 -2.35 21.41
CA GLU A 526 20.07 -1.51 20.98
C GLU A 526 21.25 -2.29 20.34
N ILE A 527 20.94 -3.38 19.61
CA ILE A 527 21.95 -4.25 19.00
C ILE A 527 22.34 -3.71 17.62
N THR A 528 23.64 -3.59 17.39
CA THR A 528 24.26 -3.09 16.16
C THR A 528 24.45 -4.18 15.09
N ALA A 529 24.72 -3.77 13.86
CA ALA A 529 25.07 -4.68 12.77
C ALA A 529 26.38 -5.42 13.04
N GLY A 530 27.37 -4.74 13.64
CA GLY A 530 28.65 -5.33 14.02
C GLY A 530 28.51 -6.45 15.04
N GLU A 531 27.68 -6.27 16.07
CA GLU A 531 27.43 -7.32 17.07
C GLU A 531 26.77 -8.56 16.44
N ILE A 532 25.84 -8.36 15.48
CA ILE A 532 25.21 -9.47 14.76
C ILE A 532 26.23 -10.18 13.87
N ARG A 533 27.05 -9.44 13.10
CA ARG A 533 28.09 -10.01 12.25
C ARG A 533 29.11 -10.78 13.06
N LYS A 534 29.52 -10.23 14.21
CA LYS A 534 30.41 -10.92 15.15
C LYS A 534 29.79 -12.23 15.63
N ALA A 535 28.50 -12.25 15.96
CA ALA A 535 27.81 -13.45 16.37
C ALA A 535 27.74 -14.52 15.25
N VAL A 536 27.61 -14.09 13.98
CA VAL A 536 27.67 -15.00 12.84
C VAL A 536 29.07 -15.58 12.66
N ARG A 537 30.12 -14.74 12.70
CA ARG A 537 31.50 -15.14 12.41
C ARG A 537 32.15 -15.95 13.53
N GLU A 538 31.98 -15.54 14.80
CA GLU A 538 32.67 -16.15 15.94
C GLU A 538 31.93 -17.36 16.54
N TYR A 539 30.61 -17.38 16.40
CA TYR A 539 29.77 -18.41 17.03
C TYR A 539 29.02 -19.27 16.00
N GLU A 540 29.39 -19.16 14.72
CA GLU A 540 28.77 -19.93 13.62
C GLU A 540 27.23 -19.83 13.60
N GLY A 541 26.69 -18.67 13.96
CA GLY A 541 25.25 -18.42 14.00
C GLY A 541 24.64 -18.45 12.60
N THR A 542 23.89 -19.50 12.27
CA THR A 542 23.34 -19.77 10.94
C THR A 542 21.85 -19.47 10.80
N SER A 543 21.18 -19.23 11.92
CA SER A 543 19.73 -18.95 11.99
C SER A 543 19.40 -17.70 12.79
N VAL A 544 18.22 -17.13 12.55
CA VAL A 544 17.75 -15.97 13.33
C VAL A 544 17.58 -16.32 14.82
N THR A 545 17.17 -17.55 15.13
CA THR A 545 17.05 -18.05 16.51
C THR A 545 18.38 -18.06 17.25
N GLU A 546 19.46 -18.50 16.61
CA GLU A 546 20.79 -18.52 17.20
C GLU A 546 21.31 -17.12 17.48
N ILE A 547 21.16 -16.19 16.53
CA ILE A 547 21.51 -14.78 16.72
C ILE A 547 20.69 -14.16 17.86
N LYS A 548 19.37 -14.42 17.89
CA LYS A 548 18.48 -13.96 18.97
C LYS A 548 19.00 -14.39 20.34
N ARG A 549 19.45 -15.64 20.48
CA ARG A 549 19.98 -16.18 21.75
C ARG A 549 21.35 -15.63 22.14
N ARG A 550 22.15 -15.23 21.18
CA ARG A 550 23.53 -14.75 21.40
C ARG A 550 23.59 -13.26 21.76
N VAL A 551 22.96 -12.44 20.94
CA VAL A 551 23.04 -10.97 21.06
C VAL A 551 21.70 -10.32 21.39
N ARG A 552 20.64 -11.09 21.68
CA ARG A 552 19.29 -10.64 22.05
C ARG A 552 18.55 -9.90 20.91
N ALA A 553 19.11 -9.77 19.71
CA ALA A 553 18.42 -9.15 18.58
C ALA A 553 17.08 -9.87 18.31
N GLY A 554 15.96 -9.16 18.45
CA GLY A 554 14.61 -9.72 18.32
C GLY A 554 13.98 -10.22 19.63
N MET A 555 14.62 -10.00 20.79
CA MET A 555 14.03 -10.32 22.10
C MET A 555 13.26 -9.17 22.75
N GLY A 556 13.39 -7.94 22.24
CA GLY A 556 12.72 -6.78 22.79
C GLY A 556 11.21 -6.75 22.51
N LEU A 557 10.53 -5.64 22.86
CA LEU A 557 9.08 -5.47 22.85
C LEU A 557 8.39 -5.87 21.53
N CYS A 558 9.03 -5.61 20.38
CA CYS A 558 8.47 -5.98 19.07
C CYS A 558 8.66 -7.46 18.70
N GLN A 559 9.37 -8.26 19.53
CA GLN A 559 9.64 -9.69 19.30
C GLN A 559 10.20 -10.00 17.90
N GLY A 560 11.09 -9.14 17.40
CA GLY A 560 11.72 -9.30 16.08
C GLY A 560 10.89 -8.85 14.89
N ARG A 561 9.68 -8.31 15.08
CA ARG A 561 8.83 -7.84 13.97
C ARG A 561 9.51 -6.76 13.14
N THR A 562 10.29 -5.87 13.74
CA THR A 562 11.06 -4.85 13.02
C THR A 562 12.41 -5.40 12.53
N CYS A 563 13.20 -6.00 13.42
CA CYS A 563 14.60 -6.36 13.11
C CYS A 563 14.75 -7.75 12.47
N GLY A 564 13.78 -8.64 12.52
CA GLY A 564 13.92 -10.03 12.04
C GLY A 564 14.44 -10.13 10.61
N LYS A 565 13.84 -9.42 9.65
CA LYS A 565 14.33 -9.38 8.26
C LYS A 565 15.72 -8.74 8.11
N LEU A 566 16.05 -7.75 8.93
CA LEU A 566 17.36 -7.12 8.93
C LEU A 566 18.44 -8.09 9.44
N VAL A 567 18.13 -8.87 10.48
CA VAL A 567 19.00 -9.95 11.00
C VAL A 567 19.18 -11.03 9.92
N THR A 568 18.10 -11.49 9.29
CA THR A 568 18.16 -12.47 8.19
C THR A 568 19.10 -11.97 7.08
N ARG A 569 18.98 -10.71 6.69
CA ARG A 569 19.82 -10.12 5.63
C ARG A 569 21.31 -10.09 6.02
N ILE A 570 21.64 -9.77 7.27
CA ILE A 570 23.03 -9.81 7.74
C ILE A 570 23.58 -11.24 7.70
N ILE A 571 22.80 -12.23 8.14
CA ILE A 571 23.20 -13.65 8.05
C ILE A 571 23.45 -14.05 6.58
N GLN A 572 22.58 -13.63 5.66
CA GLN A 572 22.75 -13.86 4.23
C GLN A 572 24.05 -13.25 3.68
N GLU A 573 24.31 -11.98 4.02
CA GLU A 573 25.50 -11.24 3.60
C GLU A 573 26.79 -11.94 4.10
N GLU A 574 26.79 -12.42 5.34
CA GLU A 574 27.97 -13.05 5.96
C GLU A 574 28.22 -14.49 5.47
N LEU A 575 27.16 -15.25 5.22
CA LEU A 575 27.27 -16.67 4.87
C LEU A 575 27.08 -16.97 3.38
N GLY A 576 26.76 -15.95 2.54
CA GLY A 576 26.47 -16.15 1.14
C GLY A 576 25.20 -16.97 0.88
N LYS A 577 24.24 -17.00 1.82
CA LYS A 577 23.01 -17.77 1.74
C LYS A 577 21.88 -16.97 1.09
N ARG A 578 20.90 -17.70 0.49
CA ARG A 578 19.64 -17.11 0.06
C ARG A 578 18.69 -16.93 1.27
N ALA A 579 17.63 -16.13 1.11
CA ALA A 579 16.68 -15.85 2.21
C ALA A 579 15.92 -17.12 2.68
N ASP A 580 15.61 -18.02 1.77
CA ASP A 580 14.95 -19.29 2.05
C ASP A 580 15.85 -20.33 2.73
N GLU A 581 17.17 -20.12 2.73
CA GLU A 581 18.17 -20.96 3.38
C GLU A 581 18.52 -20.49 4.82
N VAL A 582 17.98 -19.34 5.25
CA VAL A 582 18.16 -18.84 6.61
C VAL A 582 16.90 -19.14 7.42
N GLU A 583 17.05 -20.05 8.40
CA GLU A 583 15.95 -20.45 9.26
C GLU A 583 15.40 -19.25 10.06
N PRO A 584 14.08 -19.00 10.03
CA PRO A 584 13.47 -17.89 10.75
C PRO A 584 13.51 -18.09 12.26
N ALA A 585 13.16 -17.04 13.01
CA ALA A 585 13.07 -17.13 14.46
C ALA A 585 11.97 -18.12 14.89
N THR A 586 12.27 -18.97 15.86
CA THR A 586 11.28 -19.82 16.51
C THR A 586 10.32 -18.93 17.33
N ASN A 587 9.03 -19.08 17.08
CA ASN A 587 7.98 -18.39 17.82
C ASN A 587 7.38 -19.33 18.87
N ARG A 588 7.23 -18.85 20.09
CA ARG A 588 6.61 -19.55 21.23
C ARG A 588 5.67 -18.60 21.95
N PRO A 589 4.58 -19.12 22.57
CA PRO A 589 3.71 -18.30 23.42
C PRO A 589 4.49 -17.69 24.60
N PRO A 590 4.22 -16.43 24.96
CA PRO A 590 3.33 -15.48 24.30
C PRO A 590 4.01 -14.76 23.12
N VAL A 591 3.25 -14.41 22.07
CA VAL A 591 3.77 -13.67 20.86
C VAL A 591 4.21 -12.24 21.16
N ARG A 592 3.87 -11.72 22.32
CA ARG A 592 4.33 -10.42 22.83
C ARG A 592 4.69 -10.55 24.30
N PRO A 593 5.56 -9.69 24.84
CA PRO A 593 5.79 -9.64 26.28
C PRO A 593 4.47 -9.37 27.03
N ILE A 594 4.25 -10.14 28.06
CA ILE A 594 3.17 -9.99 29.04
C ILE A 594 3.77 -10.11 30.45
N THR A 595 3.16 -9.50 31.43
CA THR A 595 3.62 -9.60 32.82
C THR A 595 3.28 -10.97 33.40
N PHE A 596 3.98 -11.37 34.47
CA PHE A 596 3.66 -12.61 35.18
C PHE A 596 2.28 -12.56 35.84
N GLY A 597 1.79 -11.36 36.29
CA GLY A 597 0.44 -11.18 36.80
C GLY A 597 -0.62 -11.42 35.71
N GLU A 598 -0.45 -10.83 34.52
CA GLU A 598 -1.31 -11.11 33.37
C GLU A 598 -1.33 -12.60 32.99
N LEU A 599 -0.18 -13.27 33.07
CA LEU A 599 -0.08 -14.70 32.75
C LEU A 599 -0.75 -15.57 33.82
N ALA A 600 -0.63 -15.20 35.09
CA ALA A 600 -1.23 -15.92 36.23
C ALA A 600 -2.73 -15.71 36.35
N GLY A 601 -3.32 -14.75 35.61
CA GLY A 601 -4.74 -14.39 35.75
C GLY A 601 -5.03 -13.56 37.00
N GLU A 602 -4.01 -12.95 37.61
CA GLU A 602 -4.21 -12.00 38.69
C GLU A 602 -4.70 -10.68 38.09
N GLU A 603 -5.81 -10.13 38.62
CA GLU A 603 -6.29 -8.79 38.24
C GLU A 603 -5.17 -7.79 38.52
N GLY A 604 -4.54 -7.32 37.49
CA GLY A 604 -3.54 -6.28 37.59
C GLY A 604 -4.18 -5.01 38.09
N GLY A 605 -3.97 -4.70 39.37
CA GLY A 605 -4.39 -3.42 39.91
C GLY A 605 -3.85 -2.32 39.02
N ARG A 606 -4.73 -1.57 38.35
CA ARG A 606 -4.37 -0.31 37.68
C ARG A 606 -3.77 0.59 38.75
N THR A 607 -2.48 0.70 38.79
CA THR A 607 -1.84 1.86 39.40
C THR A 607 -2.08 3.01 38.42
N ASP A 608 -3.05 3.85 38.76
CA ASP A 608 -3.23 5.16 38.16
C ASP A 608 -1.98 6.00 38.43
N GLU A 609 -0.91 5.79 37.65
CA GLU A 609 0.14 6.77 37.50
C GLU A 609 -0.26 7.75 36.40
N GLN A 610 -1.15 8.66 36.73
CA GLN A 610 -1.15 10.00 36.15
C GLN A 610 0.12 10.70 36.63
N GLY A 611 1.01 11.00 35.75
CA GLY A 611 2.13 11.89 36.05
C GLY A 611 3.43 11.50 35.35
N VAL A 612 3.69 11.96 34.17
CA VAL A 612 4.68 12.88 33.61
C VAL A 612 4.56 12.85 32.10
#